data_734b4d362d89b750f32a846ab724eb74
#
_entry.id   734b4d362d89b750f32a846ab724eb74
#
_cell.length_a   1.000
_cell.length_b   1.000
_cell.length_c   1.000
_cell.angle_alpha   90.00
_cell.angle_beta   90.00
_cell.angle_gamma   90.00
#
_symmetry.space_group_name_H-M   'P 1'
#
loop_
_entity.id
_entity.type
_entity.pdbx_description
1 polymer ?
#
loop_
_entity_poly.entity_id
_entity_poly.type
_entity_poly.pdbx_seq_one_letter_code
_entity_poly.pdbx_strand_id
1 'polypeptide(L)'
;MLGKIVKGIAGFYYVHVVESGVYECKAKGIFRKEKIKPLVGDNVEMDVIDEKEKTGNIVRICPRKNELIRPAVANIDQALIVFAVTKPKPHLNLLDRFLIMMESKDIPVTLCFNKKDLAADEEWRGLKEVYETCGYPVVFTSALKEENITKIRRILEGKTTALAGPSGVGKSSLINLLEPGANMETGEISRKIERGRHTTRHSELFAIGGGKDNTSNTRCLILVSHYF
;
A
#
# COMPACT_ATOMS: atom_id res chain seq x y z
N MET A 1 -7.71 -14.90 19.25
CA MET A 1 -6.43 -14.15 19.09
C MET A 1 -6.67 -12.82 18.40
N LEU A 2 -5.81 -11.83 18.65
CA LEU A 2 -5.83 -10.55 17.91
C LEU A 2 -4.82 -10.60 16.77
N GLY A 3 -5.19 -10.08 15.59
CA GLY A 3 -4.30 -10.00 14.44
C GLY A 3 -4.69 -8.89 13.47
N LYS A 4 -3.88 -8.70 12.43
CA LYS A 4 -4.13 -7.73 11.37
C LYS A 4 -4.28 -8.44 10.03
N ILE A 5 -5.31 -8.11 9.26
CA ILE A 5 -5.49 -8.65 7.90
C ILE A 5 -4.40 -8.06 7.01
N VAL A 6 -3.52 -8.91 6.49
CA VAL A 6 -2.43 -8.51 5.59
C VAL A 6 -2.74 -8.77 4.13
N LYS A 7 -3.70 -9.67 3.83
CA LYS A 7 -4.08 -10.03 2.46
C LYS A 7 -5.49 -10.58 2.41
N GLY A 8 -6.21 -10.36 1.31
CA GLY A 8 -7.54 -10.91 1.05
C GLY A 8 -7.67 -11.42 -0.37
N ILE A 9 -7.95 -12.72 -0.57
CA ILE A 9 -8.07 -13.36 -1.88
C ILE A 9 -9.26 -14.32 -1.87
N ALA A 10 -10.16 -14.18 -2.84
CA ALA A 10 -11.25 -15.12 -3.09
C ALA A 10 -12.09 -15.49 -1.85
N GLY A 11 -12.26 -14.57 -0.91
CA GLY A 11 -13.02 -14.78 0.32
C GLY A 11 -12.23 -15.36 1.49
N PHE A 12 -10.95 -15.61 1.29
CA PHE A 12 -10.00 -15.93 2.35
C PHE A 12 -9.25 -14.68 2.78
N TYR A 13 -8.90 -14.60 4.07
CA TYR A 13 -8.17 -13.50 4.67
C TYR A 13 -6.95 -14.05 5.39
N TYR A 14 -5.81 -13.47 5.10
CA TYR A 14 -4.55 -13.82 5.76
C TYR A 14 -4.35 -12.83 6.91
N VAL A 15 -4.37 -13.36 8.12
CA VAL A 15 -4.29 -12.59 9.35
C VAL A 15 -2.93 -12.80 10.01
N HIS A 16 -2.13 -11.75 10.09
CA HIS A 16 -0.87 -11.78 10.82
C HIS A 16 -1.14 -11.59 12.31
N VAL A 17 -0.70 -12.56 13.12
CA VAL A 17 -0.71 -12.54 14.58
C VAL A 17 0.72 -12.43 15.06
N VAL A 18 1.00 -11.45 15.92
CA VAL A 18 2.33 -11.23 16.48
C VAL A 18 2.84 -12.52 17.15
N GLU A 19 4.11 -12.86 16.93
CA GLU A 19 4.79 -14.07 17.44
C GLU A 19 4.25 -15.41 16.92
N SER A 20 3.01 -15.43 16.38
CA SER A 20 2.39 -16.68 15.90
C SER A 20 2.40 -16.81 14.37
N GLY A 21 2.69 -15.72 13.62
CA GLY A 21 2.78 -15.74 12.16
C GLY A 21 1.43 -15.48 11.46
N VAL A 22 1.27 -16.02 10.24
CA VAL A 22 0.11 -15.73 9.39
C VAL A 22 -0.85 -16.91 9.36
N TYR A 23 -2.12 -16.63 9.61
CA TYR A 23 -3.22 -17.60 9.57
C TYR A 23 -4.10 -17.37 8.35
N GLU A 24 -4.50 -18.44 7.66
CA GLU A 24 -5.54 -18.39 6.63
C GLU A 24 -6.90 -18.46 7.30
N CYS A 25 -7.71 -17.42 7.15
CA CYS A 25 -8.97 -17.26 7.85
C CYS A 25 -10.16 -17.10 6.89
N LYS A 26 -11.32 -17.59 7.32
CA LYS A 26 -12.60 -17.26 6.71
C LYS A 26 -13.36 -16.27 7.59
N ALA A 27 -14.12 -15.37 6.96
CA ALA A 27 -15.03 -14.51 7.71
C ALA A 27 -16.31 -15.27 8.08
N LYS A 28 -16.73 -15.20 9.35
CA LYS A 28 -18.01 -15.81 9.79
C LYS A 28 -19.20 -15.21 9.01
N GLY A 29 -20.24 -16.00 8.81
CA GLY A 29 -21.43 -15.62 8.04
C GLY A 29 -22.17 -14.38 8.54
N ILE A 30 -21.96 -13.98 9.80
CA ILE A 30 -22.54 -12.77 10.40
C ILE A 30 -22.14 -11.51 9.63
N PHE A 31 -20.91 -11.42 9.12
CA PHE A 31 -20.45 -10.27 8.36
C PHE A 31 -21.23 -10.05 7.07
N ARG A 32 -21.72 -11.14 6.44
CA ARG A 32 -22.60 -11.04 5.27
C ARG A 32 -23.98 -10.47 5.65
N LYS A 33 -24.51 -10.86 6.82
CA LYS A 33 -25.80 -10.36 7.33
C LYS A 33 -25.72 -8.88 7.66
N GLU A 34 -24.63 -8.46 8.28
CA GLU A 34 -24.37 -7.06 8.67
C GLU A 34 -23.83 -6.20 7.52
N LYS A 35 -23.63 -6.78 6.33
CA LYS A 35 -23.03 -6.13 5.15
C LYS A 35 -21.66 -5.51 5.42
N ILE A 36 -20.94 -6.03 6.39
CA ILE A 36 -19.58 -5.61 6.73
C ILE A 36 -18.60 -6.48 5.95
N LYS A 37 -17.69 -5.84 5.20
CA LYS A 37 -16.64 -6.54 4.47
C LYS A 37 -15.32 -6.35 5.20
N PRO A 38 -14.61 -7.42 5.58
CA PRO A 38 -13.24 -7.30 6.08
C PRO A 38 -12.31 -6.71 5.01
N LEU A 39 -11.43 -5.82 5.42
CA LEU A 39 -10.49 -5.12 4.57
C LEU A 39 -9.05 -5.43 4.96
N VAL A 40 -8.13 -5.34 4.01
CA VAL A 40 -6.69 -5.35 4.33
C VAL A 40 -6.40 -4.14 5.22
N GLY A 41 -5.64 -4.37 6.31
CA GLY A 41 -5.38 -3.38 7.34
C GLY A 41 -6.34 -3.44 8.55
N ASP A 42 -7.45 -4.19 8.48
CA ASP A 42 -8.31 -4.37 9.65
C ASP A 42 -7.58 -5.09 10.78
N ASN A 43 -7.75 -4.57 11.99
CA ASN A 43 -7.45 -5.33 13.21
C ASN A 43 -8.66 -6.20 13.52
N VAL A 44 -8.42 -7.49 13.76
CA VAL A 44 -9.48 -8.49 13.92
C VAL A 44 -9.24 -9.39 15.12
N GLU A 45 -10.34 -9.87 15.71
CA GLU A 45 -10.30 -11.03 16.57
C GLU A 45 -10.60 -12.28 15.74
N MET A 46 -9.84 -13.33 15.98
CA MET A 46 -9.99 -14.59 15.30
C MET A 46 -10.00 -15.77 16.28
N ASP A 47 -10.76 -16.81 15.94
CA ASP A 47 -10.70 -18.12 16.56
C ASP A 47 -9.75 -18.99 15.73
N VAL A 48 -8.82 -19.66 16.39
CA VAL A 48 -7.95 -20.65 15.76
C VAL A 48 -8.71 -21.96 15.61
N ILE A 49 -8.66 -22.54 14.41
CA ILE A 49 -9.22 -23.88 14.12
C ILE A 49 -8.10 -24.91 14.23
N ASP A 50 -6.98 -24.66 13.58
CA ASP A 50 -5.81 -25.53 13.59
C ASP A 50 -4.54 -24.70 13.70
N GLU A 51 -3.75 -24.96 14.77
CA GLU A 51 -2.51 -24.26 15.06
C GLU A 51 -1.36 -24.70 14.16
N LYS A 52 -1.36 -25.97 13.74
CA LYS A 52 -0.30 -26.53 12.86
C LYS A 52 -0.49 -26.04 11.43
N GLU A 53 -1.72 -26.12 10.94
CA GLU A 53 -2.07 -25.67 9.58
C GLU A 53 -2.29 -24.14 9.49
N LYS A 54 -2.18 -23.43 10.61
CA LYS A 54 -2.40 -21.97 10.69
C LYS A 54 -3.72 -21.54 10.07
N THR A 55 -4.82 -22.18 10.46
CA THR A 55 -6.16 -21.84 9.98
C THR A 55 -7.05 -21.29 11.07
N GLY A 56 -8.01 -20.42 10.70
CA GLY A 56 -8.91 -19.80 11.66
C GLY A 56 -10.16 -19.16 11.06
N ASN A 57 -10.96 -18.56 11.92
CA ASN A 57 -12.12 -17.76 11.53
C ASN A 57 -12.03 -16.35 12.12
N ILE A 58 -12.28 -15.33 11.32
CA ILE A 58 -12.48 -13.96 11.80
C ILE A 58 -13.84 -13.91 12.49
N VAL A 59 -13.84 -13.53 13.76
CA VAL A 59 -15.06 -13.46 14.59
C VAL A 59 -15.52 -12.02 14.81
N ARG A 60 -14.60 -11.06 14.83
CA ARG A 60 -14.90 -9.64 15.02
C ARG A 60 -13.88 -8.77 14.28
N ILE A 61 -14.36 -7.67 13.68
CA ILE A 61 -13.52 -6.59 13.19
C ILE A 61 -13.50 -5.50 14.25
N CYS A 62 -12.30 -5.10 14.67
CA CYS A 62 -12.14 -4.01 15.63
C CYS A 62 -12.52 -2.67 14.98
N PRO A 63 -12.88 -1.64 15.78
CA PRO A 63 -13.17 -0.31 15.25
C PRO A 63 -12.07 0.21 14.33
N ARG A 64 -12.44 0.72 13.17
CA ARG A 64 -11.51 1.30 12.20
C ARG A 64 -11.20 2.75 12.55
N LYS A 65 -9.94 3.12 12.44
CA LYS A 65 -9.50 4.52 12.48
C LYS A 65 -10.01 5.28 11.23
N ASN A 66 -9.84 4.66 10.08
CA ASN A 66 -10.32 5.14 8.78
C ASN A 66 -10.45 3.96 7.81
N GLU A 67 -11.12 4.22 6.69
CA GLU A 67 -11.20 3.26 5.58
C GLU A 67 -11.24 3.97 4.24
N LEU A 68 -10.66 3.34 3.23
CA LEU A 68 -10.76 3.74 1.84
C LEU A 68 -11.60 2.71 1.08
N ILE A 69 -12.45 3.20 0.18
CA ILE A 69 -13.26 2.35 -0.71
C ILE A 69 -12.40 1.87 -1.89
N ARG A 70 -11.52 2.73 -2.34
CA ARG A 70 -10.60 2.50 -3.46
C ARG A 70 -9.24 3.11 -3.15
N PRO A 71 -8.28 2.27 -2.83
CA PRO A 71 -8.36 0.82 -2.60
C PRO A 71 -9.20 0.47 -1.38
N ALA A 72 -9.72 -0.76 -1.35
CA ALA A 72 -10.46 -1.28 -0.20
C ALA A 72 -9.47 -1.68 0.92
N VAL A 73 -9.10 -0.72 1.77
CA VAL A 73 -8.13 -0.86 2.88
C VAL A 73 -8.57 -0.05 4.09
N ALA A 74 -8.08 -0.42 5.27
CA ALA A 74 -8.43 0.22 6.53
C ALA A 74 -7.21 0.50 7.41
N ASN A 75 -7.40 1.38 8.40
CA ASN A 75 -6.40 1.72 9.43
C ASN A 75 -5.07 2.23 8.86
N ILE A 76 -5.15 3.19 7.96
CA ILE A 76 -4.00 3.84 7.31
C ILE A 76 -3.56 5.03 8.14
N ASP A 77 -2.24 5.17 8.34
CA ASP A 77 -1.65 6.32 9.03
C ASP A 77 -1.27 7.45 8.08
N GLN A 78 -0.91 7.10 6.82
CA GLN A 78 -0.54 8.07 5.80
C GLN A 78 -0.67 7.47 4.39
N ALA A 79 -0.61 8.32 3.36
CA ALA A 79 -0.51 7.90 1.97
C ALA A 79 0.82 8.37 1.34
N LEU A 80 1.45 7.51 0.55
CA LEU A 80 2.55 7.85 -0.35
C LEU A 80 2.01 7.80 -1.78
N ILE A 81 1.78 8.98 -2.38
CA ILE A 81 1.24 9.09 -3.74
C ILE A 81 2.41 9.20 -4.71
N VAL A 82 2.55 8.21 -5.59
CA VAL A 82 3.69 8.09 -6.51
C VAL A 82 3.27 8.46 -7.93
N PHE A 83 3.97 9.44 -8.49
CA PHE A 83 3.91 9.80 -9.91
C PHE A 83 5.32 9.76 -10.51
N ALA A 84 5.42 9.67 -11.84
CA ALA A 84 6.69 9.91 -12.51
C ALA A 84 6.84 11.40 -12.78
N VAL A 85 8.08 11.93 -12.76
CA VAL A 85 8.31 13.34 -13.13
C VAL A 85 7.92 13.58 -14.59
N THR A 86 8.30 12.66 -15.49
CA THR A 86 8.11 12.87 -16.94
C THR A 86 7.54 11.67 -17.69
N LYS A 87 8.01 10.44 -17.45
CA LYS A 87 7.60 9.22 -18.22
C LYS A 87 6.99 8.14 -17.32
N PRO A 88 5.64 8.00 -17.30
CA PRO A 88 4.64 8.76 -18.04
C PRO A 88 4.51 10.20 -17.54
N LYS A 89 4.13 11.14 -18.44
CA LYS A 89 3.87 12.52 -18.03
C LYS A 89 2.79 12.55 -16.93
N PRO A 90 3.02 13.27 -15.83
CA PRO A 90 2.08 13.29 -14.72
C PRO A 90 0.74 13.93 -15.14
N HIS A 91 -0.36 13.23 -14.84
CA HIS A 91 -1.69 13.77 -15.02
C HIS A 91 -2.11 14.49 -13.73
N LEU A 92 -1.87 15.81 -13.66
CA LEU A 92 -2.03 16.57 -12.42
C LEU A 92 -3.48 16.54 -11.88
N ASN A 93 -4.50 16.61 -12.74
CA ASN A 93 -5.89 16.46 -12.29
C ASN A 93 -6.15 15.11 -11.58
N LEU A 94 -5.44 14.05 -11.95
CA LEU A 94 -5.55 12.77 -11.26
C LEU A 94 -4.84 12.84 -9.90
N LEU A 95 -3.68 13.47 -9.85
CA LEU A 95 -2.96 13.71 -8.60
C LEU A 95 -3.82 14.51 -7.61
N ASP A 96 -4.43 15.61 -8.07
CA ASP A 96 -5.30 16.45 -7.24
C ASP A 96 -6.50 15.68 -6.69
N ARG A 97 -7.09 14.77 -7.49
CA ARG A 97 -8.17 13.88 -7.02
C ARG A 97 -7.69 12.93 -5.91
N PHE A 98 -6.47 12.41 -6.00
CA PHE A 98 -5.90 11.61 -4.91
C PHE A 98 -5.74 12.46 -3.64
N LEU A 99 -5.24 13.69 -3.77
CA LEU A 99 -5.08 14.61 -2.64
C LEU A 99 -6.41 14.90 -1.96
N ILE A 100 -7.42 15.31 -2.71
CA ILE A 100 -8.77 15.58 -2.19
C ILE A 100 -9.36 14.34 -1.50
N MET A 101 -9.17 13.15 -2.07
CA MET A 101 -9.65 11.91 -1.47
C MET A 101 -8.98 11.63 -0.13
N MET A 102 -7.68 11.85 0.01
CA MET A 102 -6.95 11.65 1.26
C MET A 102 -7.31 12.71 2.29
N GLU A 103 -7.39 13.98 1.89
CA GLU A 103 -7.86 15.09 2.74
C GLU A 103 -9.25 14.82 3.31
N SER A 104 -10.19 14.33 2.48
CA SER A 104 -11.55 14.00 2.92
C SER A 104 -11.63 12.88 3.97
N LYS A 105 -10.52 12.22 4.26
CA LYS A 105 -10.36 11.13 5.23
C LYS A 105 -9.34 11.46 6.31
N ASP A 106 -8.86 12.69 6.38
CA ASP A 106 -7.82 13.15 7.30
C ASP A 106 -6.55 12.26 7.25
N ILE A 107 -6.20 11.79 6.05
CA ILE A 107 -5.01 10.96 5.82
C ILE A 107 -3.86 11.85 5.32
N PRO A 108 -2.79 12.01 6.10
CA PRO A 108 -1.61 12.76 5.68
C PRO A 108 -0.99 12.19 4.40
N VAL A 109 -0.59 13.07 3.48
CA VAL A 109 -0.02 12.68 2.20
C VAL A 109 1.44 13.12 2.09
N THR A 110 2.28 12.24 1.55
CA THR A 110 3.58 12.60 0.98
C THR A 110 3.55 12.32 -0.53
N LEU A 111 3.98 13.28 -1.34
CA LEU A 111 4.12 13.12 -2.78
C LEU A 111 5.50 12.57 -3.11
N CYS A 112 5.55 11.51 -3.91
CA CYS A 112 6.78 10.91 -4.42
C CYS A 112 6.80 11.02 -5.94
N PHE A 113 7.67 11.86 -6.49
CA PHE A 113 7.91 11.94 -7.92
C PHE A 113 9.11 11.07 -8.28
N ASN A 114 8.83 9.90 -8.85
CA ASN A 114 9.84 8.93 -9.26
C ASN A 114 10.36 9.21 -10.68
N LYS A 115 11.43 8.50 -11.09
CA LYS A 115 12.10 8.63 -12.38
C LYS A 115 12.68 10.03 -12.61
N LYS A 116 13.18 10.65 -11.56
CA LYS A 116 13.86 11.95 -11.62
C LYS A 116 15.05 11.93 -12.59
N ASP A 117 15.70 10.78 -12.74
CA ASP A 117 16.80 10.54 -13.68
C ASP A 117 16.46 10.76 -15.15
N LEU A 118 15.16 10.78 -15.50
CA LEU A 118 14.66 11.02 -16.87
C LEU A 118 14.18 12.46 -17.11
N ALA A 119 14.22 13.31 -16.10
CA ALA A 119 13.65 14.65 -16.12
C ALA A 119 14.72 15.73 -16.20
N ALA A 120 14.41 16.83 -16.90
CA ALA A 120 15.19 18.06 -16.84
C ALA A 120 14.99 18.78 -15.49
N ASP A 121 15.93 19.63 -15.12
CA ASP A 121 15.92 20.33 -13.82
C ASP A 121 14.69 21.22 -13.64
N GLU A 122 14.23 21.88 -14.69
CA GLU A 122 13.07 22.77 -14.65
C GLU A 122 11.77 22.00 -14.37
N GLU A 123 11.64 20.77 -14.91
CA GLU A 123 10.43 19.96 -14.76
C GLU A 123 10.18 19.57 -13.31
N TRP A 124 11.20 19.06 -12.60
CA TRP A 124 11.00 18.64 -11.22
C TRP A 124 10.94 19.82 -10.24
N ARG A 125 11.64 20.95 -10.53
CA ARG A 125 11.56 22.16 -9.70
C ARG A 125 10.18 22.79 -9.75
N GLY A 126 9.55 22.85 -10.92
CA GLY A 126 8.19 23.36 -11.07
C GLY A 126 7.16 22.52 -10.28
N LEU A 127 7.26 21.19 -10.35
CA LEU A 127 6.41 20.29 -9.54
C LEU A 127 6.64 20.50 -8.03
N LYS A 128 7.90 20.67 -7.63
CA LYS A 128 8.26 20.92 -6.23
C LYS A 128 7.61 22.19 -5.71
N GLU A 129 7.79 23.29 -6.42
CA GLU A 129 7.28 24.60 -6.03
C GLU A 129 5.76 24.58 -5.86
N VAL A 130 5.03 24.03 -6.84
CA VAL A 130 3.57 23.95 -6.80
C VAL A 130 3.08 23.21 -5.56
N TYR A 131 3.55 21.98 -5.32
CA TYR A 131 2.98 21.14 -4.27
C TYR A 131 3.50 21.47 -2.88
N GLU A 132 4.75 21.93 -2.73
CA GLU A 132 5.24 22.42 -1.43
C GLU A 132 4.54 23.71 -1.01
N THR A 133 4.22 24.62 -1.94
CA THR A 133 3.41 25.81 -1.66
C THR A 133 2.00 25.45 -1.19
N CYS A 134 1.44 24.33 -1.69
CA CYS A 134 0.17 23.79 -1.20
C CYS A 134 0.29 23.05 0.15
N GLY A 135 1.48 22.98 0.75
CA GLY A 135 1.71 22.35 2.06
C GLY A 135 1.99 20.85 2.01
N TYR A 136 2.13 20.23 0.84
CA TYR A 136 2.43 18.81 0.73
C TYR A 136 3.93 18.54 0.78
N PRO A 137 4.41 17.61 1.63
CA PRO A 137 5.78 17.11 1.56
C PRO A 137 6.04 16.44 0.22
N VAL A 138 7.13 16.85 -0.47
CA VAL A 138 7.51 16.32 -1.78
C VAL A 138 8.87 15.62 -1.70
N VAL A 139 8.96 14.44 -2.31
CA VAL A 139 10.20 13.67 -2.45
C VAL A 139 10.39 13.28 -3.91
N PHE A 140 11.55 13.58 -4.45
CA PHE A 140 11.96 13.11 -5.78
C PHE A 140 12.85 11.90 -5.64
N THR A 141 12.56 10.84 -6.41
CA THR A 141 13.30 9.57 -6.36
C THR A 141 13.70 9.13 -7.77
N SER A 142 14.72 8.30 -7.83
CA SER A 142 14.99 7.43 -8.97
C SER A 142 15.14 6.00 -8.46
N ALA A 143 14.16 5.16 -8.75
CA ALA A 143 14.25 3.74 -8.41
C ALA A 143 15.37 3.06 -9.21
N LEU A 144 15.68 3.53 -10.42
CA LEU A 144 16.76 2.99 -11.24
C LEU A 144 18.15 3.30 -10.67
N LYS A 145 18.34 4.51 -10.14
CA LYS A 145 19.60 4.96 -9.53
C LYS A 145 19.63 4.85 -8.01
N GLU A 146 18.60 4.27 -7.41
CA GLU A 146 18.39 4.15 -5.96
C GLU A 146 18.46 5.49 -5.21
N GLU A 147 18.17 6.61 -5.91
CA GLU A 147 18.23 7.95 -5.34
C GLU A 147 17.07 8.18 -4.37
N ASN A 148 17.38 8.68 -3.16
CA ASN A 148 16.43 9.03 -2.10
C ASN A 148 15.58 7.88 -1.53
N ILE A 149 15.93 6.61 -1.77
CA ILE A 149 15.22 5.45 -1.22
C ILE A 149 15.27 5.43 0.31
N THR A 150 16.41 5.80 0.89
CA THR A 150 16.55 5.91 2.36
C THR A 150 15.60 6.96 2.94
N LYS A 151 15.33 8.06 2.22
CA LYS A 151 14.36 9.09 2.65
C LYS A 151 12.95 8.50 2.67
N ILE A 152 12.58 7.72 1.65
CA ILE A 152 11.29 7.01 1.62
C ILE A 152 11.20 6.04 2.81
N ARG A 153 12.24 5.24 3.09
CA ARG A 153 12.24 4.33 4.26
C ARG A 153 11.91 5.07 5.56
N ARG A 154 12.54 6.20 5.81
CA ARG A 154 12.28 7.02 7.02
C ARG A 154 10.84 7.53 7.09
N ILE A 155 10.26 7.94 5.96
CA ILE A 155 8.86 8.40 5.88
C ILE A 155 7.89 7.28 6.25
N LEU A 156 8.20 6.03 5.84
CA LEU A 156 7.36 4.86 6.07
C LEU A 156 7.51 4.28 7.49
N GLU A 157 8.55 4.68 8.23
CA GLU A 157 8.91 4.10 9.51
C GLU A 157 7.80 4.17 10.55
N GLY A 158 7.44 3.01 11.12
CA GLY A 158 6.42 2.90 12.16
C GLY A 158 4.98 3.18 11.72
N LYS A 159 4.71 3.27 10.40
CA LYS A 159 3.40 3.68 9.87
C LYS A 159 2.83 2.67 8.88
N THR A 160 1.52 2.51 8.93
CA THR A 160 0.77 1.84 7.87
C THR A 160 0.52 2.83 6.74
N THR A 161 1.19 2.63 5.61
CA THR A 161 1.17 3.58 4.48
C THR A 161 0.44 3.01 3.28
N ALA A 162 -0.55 3.74 2.76
CA ALA A 162 -1.16 3.43 1.47
C ALA A 162 -0.27 3.94 0.34
N LEU A 163 0.15 3.05 -0.58
CA LEU A 163 0.88 3.42 -1.78
C LEU A 163 -0.09 3.56 -2.95
N ALA A 164 -0.24 4.74 -3.50
CA ALA A 164 -1.14 5.03 -4.61
C ALA A 164 -0.40 5.69 -5.79
N GLY A 165 -1.01 5.62 -6.97
CA GLY A 165 -0.48 6.27 -8.17
C GLY A 165 -0.78 5.47 -9.44
N PRO A 166 -0.68 6.08 -10.64
CA PRO A 166 -1.00 5.45 -11.90
C PRO A 166 -0.04 4.31 -12.28
N SER A 167 -0.39 3.55 -13.32
CA SER A 167 0.48 2.49 -13.84
C SER A 167 1.75 3.07 -14.48
N GLY A 168 2.85 2.32 -14.41
CA GLY A 168 4.10 2.67 -15.07
C GLY A 168 4.95 3.75 -14.38
N VAL A 169 4.55 4.30 -13.22
CA VAL A 169 5.33 5.30 -12.47
C VAL A 169 6.48 4.69 -11.64
N GLY A 170 6.56 3.35 -11.56
CA GLY A 170 7.64 2.66 -10.86
C GLY A 170 7.31 2.26 -9.42
N LYS A 171 6.03 2.12 -9.04
CA LYS A 171 5.62 1.66 -7.70
C LYS A 171 6.22 0.30 -7.33
N SER A 172 6.12 -0.69 -8.23
CA SER A 172 6.70 -2.03 -8.01
C SER A 172 8.21 -1.98 -7.82
N SER A 173 8.91 -1.15 -8.61
CA SER A 173 10.35 -0.98 -8.47
C SER A 173 10.73 -0.36 -7.12
N LEU A 174 9.97 0.65 -6.66
CA LEU A 174 10.18 1.24 -5.33
C LEU A 174 9.93 0.22 -4.21
N ILE A 175 8.86 -0.60 -4.33
CA ILE A 175 8.56 -1.64 -3.34
C ILE A 175 9.69 -2.66 -3.27
N ASN A 176 10.17 -3.16 -4.41
CA ASN A 176 11.26 -4.13 -4.45
C ASN A 176 12.57 -3.60 -3.84
N LEU A 177 12.84 -2.29 -3.95
CA LEU A 177 13.98 -1.65 -3.28
C LEU A 177 13.75 -1.49 -1.76
N LEU A 178 12.51 -1.27 -1.37
CA LEU A 178 12.14 -1.12 0.04
C LEU A 178 12.06 -2.47 0.74
N GLU A 179 11.55 -3.50 0.05
CA GLU A 179 11.39 -4.87 0.53
C GLU A 179 11.73 -5.86 -0.60
N PRO A 180 12.98 -6.32 -0.68
CA PRO A 180 13.41 -7.25 -1.73
C PRO A 180 12.62 -8.56 -1.75
N GLY A 181 12.06 -8.98 -0.61
CA GLY A 181 11.22 -10.17 -0.48
C GLY A 181 9.82 -10.03 -1.09
N ALA A 182 9.38 -8.82 -1.45
CA ALA A 182 8.07 -8.59 -2.04
C ALA A 182 7.95 -9.17 -3.46
N ASN A 183 9.06 -9.33 -4.19
CA ASN A 183 9.14 -9.92 -5.55
C ASN A 183 8.04 -9.40 -6.49
N MET A 184 7.80 -8.07 -6.47
CA MET A 184 6.80 -7.45 -7.34
C MET A 184 7.25 -7.51 -8.79
N GLU A 185 6.33 -7.91 -9.69
CA GLU A 185 6.59 -7.86 -11.12
C GLU A 185 6.85 -6.43 -11.59
N THR A 186 7.97 -6.21 -12.25
CA THR A 186 8.39 -4.92 -12.81
C THR A 186 8.56 -5.02 -14.31
N GLY A 187 8.15 -3.99 -15.07
CA GLY A 187 8.42 -3.88 -16.49
C GLY A 187 7.24 -4.15 -17.42
N GLU A 188 7.53 -4.41 -18.70
CA GLU A 188 6.55 -4.51 -19.80
C GLU A 188 5.60 -5.73 -19.73
N ILE A 189 5.83 -6.66 -18.82
CA ILE A 189 5.02 -7.88 -18.64
C ILE A 189 3.59 -7.52 -18.24
N SER A 190 3.37 -6.41 -17.53
CA SER A 190 2.02 -5.94 -17.18
C SER A 190 1.16 -5.60 -18.40
N ARG A 191 1.75 -5.27 -19.56
CA ARG A 191 1.02 -4.96 -20.80
C ARG A 191 0.49 -6.22 -21.54
N LYS A 192 1.09 -7.39 -21.33
CA LYS A 192 0.66 -8.65 -21.98
C LYS A 192 -0.45 -9.36 -21.23
N ILE A 193 -0.61 -9.11 -19.93
CA ILE A 193 -1.63 -9.77 -19.09
C ILE A 193 -2.99 -9.07 -19.20
N GLU A 194 -3.06 -7.84 -19.70
CA GLU A 194 -4.31 -7.05 -19.80
C GLU A 194 -5.37 -7.61 -20.75
N ARG A 195 -5.06 -8.59 -21.60
CA ARG A 195 -6.01 -9.09 -22.63
C ARG A 195 -6.71 -10.42 -22.34
N GLY A 196 -6.55 -11.04 -21.16
CA GLY A 196 -7.10 -12.38 -20.99
C GLY A 196 -7.37 -12.91 -19.59
N ARG A 197 -7.08 -12.18 -18.53
CA ARG A 197 -7.38 -12.63 -17.16
C ARG A 197 -7.96 -11.46 -16.38
N HIS A 198 -9.12 -11.67 -15.77
CA HIS A 198 -9.64 -10.82 -14.69
C HIS A 198 -8.58 -10.77 -13.57
N THR A 199 -7.66 -9.81 -13.63
CA THR A 199 -6.73 -9.54 -12.54
C THR A 199 -7.57 -9.02 -11.39
N THR A 200 -7.90 -9.92 -10.49
CA THR A 200 -8.55 -9.61 -9.23
C THR A 200 -7.68 -8.58 -8.54
N ARG A 201 -8.26 -7.40 -8.32
CA ARG A 201 -7.58 -6.26 -7.69
C ARG A 201 -7.29 -6.64 -6.24
N HIS A 202 -6.06 -7.06 -5.96
CA HIS A 202 -5.65 -7.45 -4.61
C HIS A 202 -4.94 -6.27 -3.95
N SER A 203 -5.36 -5.95 -2.74
CA SER A 203 -4.57 -5.15 -1.81
C SER A 203 -3.79 -6.12 -0.93
N GLU A 204 -2.52 -5.84 -0.72
CA GLU A 204 -1.64 -6.64 0.13
C GLU A 204 -0.77 -5.71 0.97
N LEU A 205 -0.53 -6.10 2.21
CA LEU A 205 0.24 -5.36 3.20
C LEU A 205 1.62 -5.99 3.30
N PHE A 206 2.64 -5.25 2.91
CA PHE A 206 4.03 -5.67 2.99
C PHE A 206 4.70 -5.09 4.23
N ALA A 207 5.42 -5.91 4.97
CA ALA A 207 6.26 -5.45 6.06
C ALA A 207 7.61 -4.98 5.51
N ILE A 208 7.97 -3.71 5.73
CA ILE A 208 9.22 -3.13 5.26
C ILE A 208 10.21 -3.03 6.42
N GLY A 209 11.42 -3.60 6.23
CA GLY A 209 12.56 -3.39 7.12
C GLY A 209 12.57 -4.24 8.39
N GLY A 210 11.95 -5.42 8.38
CA GLY A 210 12.19 -6.45 9.38
C GLY A 210 13.53 -7.13 9.10
N GLY A 211 14.60 -6.76 9.83
CA GLY A 211 15.71 -7.69 10.05
C GLY A 211 15.18 -8.94 10.77
N LYS A 212 15.95 -10.04 10.82
CA LYS A 212 15.56 -11.32 11.40
C LYS A 212 15.03 -11.29 12.85
N ASP A 213 15.03 -10.13 13.48
CA ASP A 213 14.55 -9.91 14.84
C ASP A 213 13.20 -9.17 14.77
N ASN A 214 12.14 -9.95 14.91
CA ASN A 214 10.72 -9.59 14.89
C ASN A 214 10.29 -8.75 16.12
N THR A 215 11.07 -7.77 16.55
CA THR A 215 10.70 -6.93 17.68
C THR A 215 10.07 -5.62 17.21
N SER A 216 8.78 -5.48 17.46
CA SER A 216 7.95 -4.29 17.69
C SER A 216 7.98 -3.07 16.74
N ASN A 217 8.77 -3.02 15.68
CA ASN A 217 8.82 -1.89 14.71
C ASN A 217 8.52 -2.33 13.28
N THR A 218 7.53 -3.20 13.08
CA THR A 218 7.12 -3.64 11.75
C THR A 218 6.57 -2.46 10.97
N ARG A 219 7.33 -1.98 10.03
CA ARG A 219 6.92 -0.95 9.07
C ARG A 219 6.03 -1.60 8.04
N CYS A 220 4.80 -1.16 7.94
CA CYS A 220 3.83 -1.76 7.03
C CYS A 220 3.55 -0.84 5.85
N LEU A 221 3.68 -1.35 4.63
CA LEU A 221 3.29 -0.68 3.40
C LEU A 221 2.10 -1.41 2.79
N ILE A 222 1.00 -0.71 2.53
CA ILE A 222 -0.16 -1.26 1.82
C ILE A 222 -0.02 -0.93 0.34
N LEU A 223 0.13 -1.97 -0.50
CA LEU A 223 0.15 -1.78 -1.93
C LEU A 223 -1.27 -1.64 -2.47
N VAL A 224 -1.46 -0.57 -3.22
CA VAL A 224 -2.66 -0.33 -3.99
C VAL A 224 -2.38 -0.66 -5.44
N SER A 225 -2.82 -1.81 -5.91
CA SER A 225 -2.68 -2.15 -7.31
C SER A 225 -3.72 -1.42 -8.16
N HIS A 226 -3.23 -0.73 -9.18
CA HIS A 226 -3.92 -0.28 -10.40
C HIS A 226 -5.28 0.39 -10.23
N TYR A 227 -5.28 1.71 -10.24
CA TYR A 227 -6.44 2.52 -10.59
C TYR A 227 -6.10 3.48 -11.72
N PHE A 228 -6.94 3.40 -12.70
CA PHE A 228 -7.22 4.16 -13.92
C PHE A 228 -6.51 3.67 -15.15
#